data_6ed7c7751580d98ebcf3f8b310425101
#
_entry.id   6ed7c7751580d98ebcf3f8b310425101
#
_cell.length_a   1.000
_cell.length_b   1.000
_cell.length_c   1.000
_cell.angle_alpha   90.00
_cell.angle_beta   90.00
_cell.angle_gamma   90.00
#
_symmetry.space_group_name_H-M   'P 1'
#
loop_
_entity.id
_entity.type
_entity.pdbx_description
1 polymer ?
#
loop_
_entity_poly.entity_id
_entity_poly.type
_entity_poly.pdbx_seq_one_letter_code
_entity_poly.pdbx_strand_id
1 'polypeptide(L)'
;MARQIFIVDAHIVDANGTFNYIDGYPKRFDSRSYQNDVDKTQRRAEGDFSDAWADMCKVDTRQIQTVTLSTVDGFQIDKKTSGSFPDTEPNE
;
A
#
# COMPACT_ATOMS: atom_id res chain seq x y z
N MET A 1 24.42 -4.44 13.14
CA MET A 1 23.81 -3.45 12.29
C MET A 1 22.49 -3.96 11.75
N ALA A 2 21.44 -3.27 12.05
CA ALA A 2 20.12 -3.73 11.67
C ALA A 2 19.88 -3.51 10.18
N ARG A 3 19.30 -4.49 9.54
CA ARG A 3 18.80 -4.35 8.18
C ARG A 3 17.29 -4.48 8.25
N GLN A 4 16.59 -3.58 7.58
CA GLN A 4 15.15 -3.63 7.54
C GLN A 4 14.66 -3.44 6.11
N ILE A 5 13.62 -4.17 5.78
CA ILE A 5 12.98 -4.04 4.47
C ILE A 5 11.52 -3.67 4.72
N PHE A 6 11.09 -2.60 4.05
CA PHE A 6 9.71 -2.15 4.12
C PHE A 6 9.03 -2.48 2.79
N ILE A 7 7.76 -2.79 2.85
CA ILE A 7 6.98 -3.13 1.67
C ILE A 7 5.79 -2.20 1.57
N VAL A 8 5.66 -1.53 0.43
CA VAL A 8 4.49 -0.74 0.10
C VAL A 8 3.69 -1.53 -0.91
N ASP A 9 2.46 -1.85 -0.56
CA ASP A 9 1.57 -2.64 -1.38
C ASP A 9 0.37 -1.78 -1.77
N ALA A 10 -0.04 -1.86 -3.02
CA ALA A 10 -1.22 -1.14 -3.50
C ALA A 10 -2.02 -2.10 -4.38
N HIS A 11 -3.28 -2.29 -4.03
CA HIS A 11 -4.13 -3.20 -4.79
C HIS A 11 -5.57 -2.74 -4.77
N ILE A 12 -6.34 -3.30 -5.68
CA ILE A 12 -7.77 -3.07 -5.75
C ILE A 12 -8.48 -4.42 -5.80
N VAL A 13 -9.69 -4.44 -5.25
CA VAL A 13 -10.57 -5.60 -5.34
C VAL A 13 -11.83 -5.10 -6.01
N ASP A 14 -12.18 -5.70 -7.14
CA ASP A 14 -13.35 -5.27 -7.90
C ASP A 14 -14.62 -5.94 -7.34
N ALA A 15 -15.76 -5.61 -7.96
CA ALA A 15 -17.03 -6.10 -7.49
C ALA A 15 -17.18 -7.61 -7.57
N ASN A 16 -16.36 -8.26 -8.38
CA ASN A 16 -16.37 -9.72 -8.50
C ASN A 16 -15.44 -10.38 -7.49
N GLY A 17 -14.76 -9.59 -6.66
CA GLY A 17 -13.81 -10.12 -5.71
C GLY A 17 -12.43 -10.36 -6.30
N THR A 18 -12.20 -9.94 -7.53
CA THR A 18 -10.90 -10.15 -8.16
C THR A 18 -9.88 -9.19 -7.58
N PHE A 19 -8.76 -9.75 -7.15
CA PHE A 19 -7.69 -9.03 -6.52
C PHE A 19 -6.64 -8.65 -7.57
N ASN A 20 -6.37 -7.37 -7.70
CA ASN A 20 -5.41 -6.88 -8.68
C ASN A 20 -4.43 -5.92 -8.04
N TYR A 21 -3.14 -6.22 -8.17
CA TYR A 21 -2.11 -5.27 -7.74
C TYR A 21 -2.05 -4.11 -8.73
N ILE A 22 -1.76 -2.95 -8.20
CA ILE A 22 -1.47 -1.79 -9.03
C ILE A 22 -0.11 -2.00 -9.66
N ASP A 23 0.05 -1.57 -10.89
CA ASP A 23 1.27 -1.76 -11.64
C ASP A 23 2.46 -1.17 -10.88
N GLY A 24 3.49 -1.95 -10.75
CA GLY A 24 4.69 -1.55 -10.00
C GLY A 24 4.68 -1.91 -8.53
N TYR A 25 3.60 -2.53 -8.04
CA TYR A 25 3.49 -2.90 -6.63
C TYR A 25 3.35 -4.40 -6.49
N PRO A 26 3.78 -4.94 -5.35
CA PRO A 26 4.36 -4.25 -4.19
C PRO A 26 5.80 -3.79 -4.44
N LYS A 27 6.21 -2.75 -3.74
CA LYS A 27 7.57 -2.22 -3.81
C LYS A 27 8.32 -2.51 -2.52
N ARG A 28 9.60 -2.80 -2.66
CA ARG A 28 10.46 -3.11 -1.52
C ARG A 28 11.44 -1.97 -1.31
N PHE A 29 11.62 -1.59 -0.06
CA PHE A 29 12.56 -0.54 0.34
C PHE A 29 13.53 -1.17 1.33
N ASP A 30 14.73 -1.44 0.88
CA ASP A 30 15.75 -2.12 1.66
C ASP A 30 16.72 -1.10 2.23
N SER A 31 16.94 -1.15 3.53
CA SER A 31 17.82 -0.18 4.19
C SER A 31 19.23 -0.18 3.62
N ARG A 32 19.67 -1.29 3.03
CA ARG A 32 20.99 -1.33 2.41
C ARG A 32 21.11 -0.37 1.23
N SER A 33 19.98 -0.03 0.61
CA SER A 33 19.99 0.96 -0.48
C SER A 33 20.08 2.39 0.05
N TYR A 34 19.97 2.57 1.35
CA TYR A 34 19.98 3.86 2.01
C TYR A 34 21.05 3.91 3.09
N GLN A 35 22.18 3.26 2.82
CA GLN A 35 23.34 3.30 3.69
C GLN A 35 23.06 2.72 5.07
N ASN A 36 22.19 1.72 5.12
CA ASN A 36 21.77 1.03 6.35
C ASN A 36 21.07 1.96 7.34
N ASP A 37 20.54 3.08 6.85
CA ASP A 37 19.78 3.99 7.69
C ASP A 37 18.30 3.56 7.66
N VAL A 38 17.87 2.88 8.70
CA VAL A 38 16.52 2.34 8.78
C VAL A 38 15.47 3.45 8.81
N ASP A 39 15.74 4.53 9.54
CA ASP A 39 14.79 5.64 9.61
C ASP A 39 14.61 6.30 8.26
N LYS A 40 15.70 6.50 7.54
CA LYS A 40 15.63 7.09 6.21
C LYS A 40 14.87 6.18 5.25
N THR A 41 15.10 4.87 5.34
CA THR A 41 14.40 3.91 4.53
C THR A 41 12.91 3.95 4.80
N GLN A 42 12.53 4.03 6.07
CA GLN A 42 11.12 4.08 6.44
C GLN A 42 10.47 5.36 5.91
N ARG A 43 11.16 6.50 6.01
CA ARG A 43 10.60 7.74 5.49
C ARG A 43 10.39 7.69 3.99
N ARG A 44 11.31 7.04 3.27
CA ARG A 44 11.12 6.85 1.83
C ARG A 44 9.93 5.98 1.52
N ALA A 45 9.77 4.89 2.28
CA ALA A 45 8.63 4.01 2.09
C ALA A 45 7.32 4.73 2.44
N GLU A 46 7.33 5.55 3.49
CA GLU A 46 6.15 6.34 3.85
C GLU A 46 5.78 7.33 2.75
N GLY A 47 6.78 7.94 2.12
CA GLY A 47 6.54 8.84 1.01
C GLY A 47 5.89 8.14 -0.17
N ASP A 48 6.40 6.97 -0.50
CA ASP A 48 5.83 6.18 -1.59
C ASP A 48 4.41 5.71 -1.25
N PHE A 49 4.19 5.33 0.01
CA PHE A 49 2.86 4.94 0.49
C PHE A 49 1.87 6.09 0.30
N SER A 50 2.26 7.31 0.67
CA SER A 50 1.40 8.48 0.50
C SER A 50 1.14 8.79 -0.96
N ASP A 51 2.16 8.68 -1.80
CA ASP A 51 2.01 8.93 -3.23
C ASP A 51 1.10 7.89 -3.87
N ALA A 52 1.26 6.63 -3.49
CA ALA A 52 0.43 5.57 -4.02
C ALA A 52 -1.04 5.80 -3.65
N TRP A 53 -1.27 6.21 -2.40
CA TRP A 53 -2.64 6.50 -1.97
C TRP A 53 -3.24 7.67 -2.73
N ALA A 54 -2.46 8.72 -2.93
CA ALA A 54 -2.94 9.89 -3.66
C ALA A 54 -3.30 9.53 -5.11
N ASP A 55 -2.49 8.67 -5.73
CA ASP A 55 -2.77 8.23 -7.09
C ASP A 55 -4.01 7.35 -7.13
N MET A 56 -4.19 6.47 -6.16
CA MET A 56 -5.34 5.59 -6.14
C MET A 56 -6.64 6.35 -5.90
N CYS A 57 -6.59 7.45 -5.18
CA CYS A 57 -7.79 8.24 -4.95
C CYS A 57 -8.35 8.88 -6.22
N LYS A 58 -7.59 8.86 -7.31
CA LYS A 58 -8.07 9.35 -8.59
C LYS A 58 -8.77 8.29 -9.41
N VAL A 59 -8.79 7.07 -8.93
CA VAL A 59 -9.37 5.94 -9.65
C VAL A 59 -10.84 5.81 -9.28
N ASP A 60 -11.59 5.13 -10.15
CA ASP A 60 -13.01 4.88 -9.92
C ASP A 60 -13.20 4.16 -8.58
N THR A 61 -14.11 4.70 -7.78
CA THR A 61 -14.32 4.23 -6.42
C THR A 61 -15.29 3.06 -6.32
N ARG A 62 -15.66 2.45 -7.43
CA ARG A 62 -16.49 1.25 -7.38
C ARG A 62 -15.70 0.02 -7.00
N GLN A 63 -14.46 0.20 -6.66
CA GLN A 63 -13.57 -0.87 -6.25
C GLN A 63 -13.04 -0.53 -4.86
N ILE A 64 -12.68 -1.57 -4.12
CA ILE A 64 -12.05 -1.32 -2.83
C ILE A 64 -10.56 -1.18 -3.10
N GLN A 65 -10.04 -0.03 -2.71
CA GLN A 65 -8.66 0.35 -2.94
C GLN A 65 -7.91 0.30 -1.62
N THR A 66 -6.79 -0.37 -1.60
CA THR A 66 -6.03 -0.52 -0.37
C THR A 66 -4.55 -0.27 -0.63
N VAL A 67 -3.93 0.49 0.26
CA VAL A 67 -2.49 0.68 0.26
C VAL A 67 -2.00 0.35 1.67
N THR A 68 -0.97 -0.46 1.77
CA THR A 68 -0.39 -0.83 3.05
C THR A 68 1.09 -0.54 3.07
N LEU A 69 1.60 -0.29 4.26
CA LEU A 69 3.03 -0.16 4.52
C LEU A 69 3.36 -1.13 5.64
N SER A 70 4.26 -2.05 5.38
CA SER A 70 4.61 -3.05 6.38
C SER A 70 6.08 -3.38 6.30
N THR A 71 6.58 -4.08 7.31
CA THR A 71 7.91 -4.66 7.25
C THR A 71 7.84 -5.99 6.53
N VAL A 72 9.00 -6.48 6.08
CA VAL A 72 9.04 -7.71 5.29
C VAL A 72 8.60 -8.92 6.12
N ASP A 73 8.74 -8.85 7.44
CA ASP A 73 8.31 -9.94 8.31
C ASP A 73 6.86 -9.82 8.75
N GLY A 74 6.12 -8.90 8.15
CA GLY A 74 4.67 -8.88 8.29
C GLY A 74 4.10 -7.89 9.29
N PHE A 75 4.93 -7.07 9.91
CA PHE A 75 4.42 -6.08 10.84
C PHE A 75 3.84 -4.89 10.06
N GLN A 76 2.54 -4.68 10.18
CA GLN A 76 1.88 -3.60 9.46
C GLN A 76 2.09 -2.27 10.18
N ILE A 77 2.62 -1.29 9.45
CA ILE A 77 2.90 0.04 9.99
C ILE A 77 1.72 0.98 9.71
N ASP A 78 1.17 0.92 8.50
CA ASP A 78 0.06 1.79 8.12
C ASP A 78 -0.79 1.12 7.06
N LYS A 79 -2.04 1.58 6.95
CA LYS A 79 -2.96 1.02 5.96
C LYS A 79 -4.04 2.04 5.69
N LYS A 80 -4.35 2.23 4.41
CA LYS A 80 -5.49 3.07 4.00
C LYS A 80 -6.35 2.29 3.03
N THR A 81 -7.65 2.38 3.22
CA THR A 81 -8.62 1.68 2.39
C THR A 81 -9.77 2.63 2.09
N SER A 82 -10.23 2.62 0.84
CA SER A 82 -11.42 3.38 0.49
C SER A 82 -12.14 2.70 -0.66
N GLY A 83 -13.33 3.19 -0.97
CA GLY A 83 -14.16 2.62 -2.00
C GLY A 83 -15.14 1.61 -1.45
N SER A 84 -16.05 1.19 -2.27
CA SER A 84 -17.01 0.18 -1.88
C SER A 84 -17.58 -0.47 -3.13
N PHE A 85 -18.10 -1.66 -2.97
CA PHE A 85 -18.79 -2.33 -4.06
C PHE A 85 -20.19 -1.76 -4.20
N PRO A 86 -20.66 -1.56 -5.44
CA PRO A 86 -21.99 -1.01 -5.62
C PRO A 86 -23.08 -1.85 -4.99
N ASP A 87 -22.93 -3.15 -4.97
CA ASP A 87 -23.96 -4.04 -4.47
C ASP A 87 -23.78 -4.36 -3.01
N THR A 88 -22.81 -3.80 -2.33
CA THR A 88 -22.65 -3.96 -0.88
C THR A 88 -22.97 -2.68 -0.16
N GLU A 89 -23.68 -1.82 -0.79
CA GLU A 89 -24.01 -0.54 -0.23
C GLU A 89 -24.87 -0.70 0.99
N PRO A 90 -24.48 -0.13 2.05
CA PRO A 90 -25.26 -0.29 3.28
C PRO A 90 -26.48 0.52 3.20
N ASN A 91 -27.45 0.22 3.11
CA ASN A 91 -28.53 1.06 3.04
C ASN A 91 -29.38 0.90 4.01
N GLU A 92 -29.19 1.06 4.14
CA GLU A 92 -29.67 0.90 4.78
C GLU A 92 -30.04 1.19 5.26
#